data_4a9e20f53a15d791a67cd56f3072fcbb
#
_entry.id   4a9e20f53a15d791a67cd56f3072fcbb
#
_cell.length_a   1.000
_cell.length_b   1.000
_cell.length_c   1.000
_cell.angle_alpha   90.00
_cell.angle_beta   90.00
_cell.angle_gamma   90.00
#
_symmetry.space_group_name_H-M   'P 1'
#
loop_
_entity.id
_entity.type
_entity.pdbx_description
1 polymer ?
#
loop_
_entity_poly.entity_id
_entity_poly.type
_entity_poly.pdbx_seq_one_letter_code
_entity_poly.pdbx_strand_id
1 'polypeptide(L)'
;AGVLALAMLTACDGGTTDPDKIMPEDGTVEVVMKINNTAANKGLGQVEYSAKYSEVTRKLLVNWLEWHTNGNQNTKYREEYEKITAELGNVKIVVGLTKDTAPLAAQTNYNPATRASFKYDSIFADPSTYELAEKVGVAFVTTSDGTVYQAVCLFDVN
;
A
#
# COMPACT_ATOMS: atom_id res chain seq x y z
N ALA A 1 -4.67 12.51 7.48
CA ALA A 1 -3.95 13.79 7.43
C ALA A 1 -3.08 13.91 6.19
N GLY A 2 -2.31 12.87 5.85
CA GLY A 2 -1.43 12.90 4.68
C GLY A 2 -2.15 13.11 3.36
N VAL A 3 -3.28 12.46 3.15
CA VAL A 3 -4.06 12.60 1.92
C VAL A 3 -4.55 14.03 1.71
N LEU A 4 -5.02 14.66 2.76
CA LEU A 4 -5.49 16.05 2.69
C LEU A 4 -4.35 17.01 2.36
N ALA A 5 -3.20 16.83 3.00
CA ALA A 5 -2.01 17.63 2.72
C ALA A 5 -1.55 17.46 1.26
N LEU A 6 -1.58 16.24 0.74
CA LEU A 6 -1.25 15.95 -0.65
C LEU A 6 -2.19 16.68 -1.61
N ALA A 7 -3.49 16.66 -1.35
CA ALA A 7 -4.47 17.34 -2.18
C ALA A 7 -4.21 18.85 -2.20
N MET A 8 -3.87 19.44 -1.06
CA MET A 8 -3.56 20.86 -0.96
C MET A 8 -2.28 21.23 -1.73
N LEU A 9 -1.25 20.41 -1.63
CA LEU A 9 -0.01 20.60 -2.39
C LEU A 9 -0.27 20.53 -3.90
N THR A 10 -1.08 19.59 -4.34
CA THR A 10 -1.46 19.46 -5.74
C THR A 10 -2.17 20.72 -6.24
N ALA A 11 -3.07 21.24 -5.43
CA ALA A 11 -3.78 22.47 -5.77
C ALA A 11 -2.85 23.68 -5.85
N CYS A 12 -1.83 23.75 -4.98
CA CYS A 12 -0.85 24.81 -4.97
C CYS A 12 0.08 24.78 -6.20
N ASP A 13 0.42 23.59 -6.66
CA ASP A 13 1.25 23.43 -7.86
C ASP A 13 0.49 23.74 -9.16
N GLY A 14 -0.77 24.09 -9.05
CA GLY A 14 -1.54 24.63 -10.16
C GLY A 14 -1.85 23.63 -11.23
N GLY A 15 -1.68 22.31 -10.91
CA GLY A 15 -1.94 21.74 -12.05
C GLY A 15 -2.07 20.32 -12.34
N THR A 16 -1.56 19.47 -11.60
CA THR A 16 -1.76 18.09 -11.98
C THR A 16 -3.04 17.52 -11.39
N THR A 17 -3.86 16.93 -12.24
CA THR A 17 -5.02 16.14 -11.84
C THR A 17 -4.74 14.65 -11.96
N ASP A 18 -3.55 14.28 -12.45
CA ASP A 18 -3.12 12.90 -12.56
C ASP A 18 -2.87 12.33 -11.15
N PRO A 19 -3.65 11.34 -10.69
CA PRO A 19 -3.49 10.78 -9.35
C PRO A 19 -2.10 10.20 -9.10
N ASP A 20 -1.43 9.71 -10.14
CA ASP A 20 -0.11 9.09 -10.00
C ASP A 20 1.01 10.12 -9.79
N LYS A 21 0.70 11.41 -10.00
CA LYS A 21 1.64 12.51 -9.79
C LYS A 21 1.38 13.28 -8.50
N ILE A 22 0.41 12.88 -7.71
CA ILE A 22 0.20 13.43 -6.37
C ILE A 22 1.39 13.04 -5.50
N MET A 23 1.90 14.00 -4.72
CA MET A 23 3.00 13.73 -3.81
C MET A 23 2.63 12.65 -2.80
N PRO A 24 3.49 11.66 -2.60
CA PRO A 24 3.21 10.59 -1.65
C PRO A 24 3.27 11.07 -0.20
N GLU A 25 2.56 10.40 0.65
CA GLU A 25 2.63 10.58 2.10
C GLU A 25 4.07 10.40 2.61
N ASP A 26 4.43 11.12 3.68
CA ASP A 26 5.75 11.04 4.29
C ASP A 26 6.16 9.59 4.57
N GLY A 27 7.38 9.24 4.19
CA GLY A 27 7.93 7.91 4.35
C GLY A 27 7.63 6.94 3.20
N THR A 28 6.70 7.29 2.30
CA THR A 28 6.36 6.43 1.15
C THR A 28 7.53 6.29 0.19
N VAL A 29 8.24 7.37 -0.08
CA VAL A 29 9.41 7.35 -0.98
C VAL A 29 10.47 6.37 -0.48
N GLU A 30 10.76 6.40 0.81
CA GLU A 30 11.73 5.51 1.45
C GLU A 30 11.28 4.04 1.35
N VAL A 31 10.00 3.77 1.53
CA VAL A 31 9.43 2.43 1.39
C VAL A 31 9.60 1.92 -0.04
N VAL A 32 9.22 2.72 -1.03
CA VAL A 32 9.34 2.35 -2.44
C VAL A 32 10.80 2.15 -2.84
N MET A 33 11.70 3.03 -2.39
CA MET A 33 13.14 2.88 -2.62
C MET A 33 13.66 1.59 -2.03
N LYS A 34 13.26 1.23 -0.83
CA LYS A 34 13.68 -0.02 -0.19
C LYS A 34 13.20 -1.24 -0.96
N ILE A 35 11.95 -1.24 -1.41
CA ILE A 35 11.41 -2.32 -2.24
C ILE A 35 12.22 -2.45 -3.52
N ASN A 36 12.45 -1.36 -4.24
CA ASN A 36 13.17 -1.37 -5.49
C ASN A 36 14.65 -1.74 -5.34
N ASN A 37 15.30 -1.30 -4.26
CA ASN A 37 16.68 -1.69 -3.96
C ASN A 37 16.77 -3.18 -3.65
N THR A 38 15.82 -3.72 -2.90
CA THR A 38 15.76 -5.15 -2.59
C THR A 38 15.51 -5.96 -3.85
N ALA A 39 14.60 -5.50 -4.73
CA ALA A 39 14.33 -6.13 -6.01
C ALA A 39 15.58 -6.15 -6.88
N ALA A 40 16.29 -5.02 -7.01
CA ALA A 40 17.53 -4.92 -7.78
C ALA A 40 18.58 -5.89 -7.28
N ASN A 41 18.75 -6.02 -5.95
CA ASN A 41 19.70 -6.97 -5.35
C ASN A 41 19.34 -8.43 -5.64
N LYS A 42 18.08 -8.71 -5.98
CA LYS A 42 17.60 -10.03 -6.36
C LYS A 42 17.55 -10.24 -7.88
N GLY A 43 17.96 -9.23 -8.67
CA GLY A 43 17.88 -9.29 -10.11
C GLY A 43 16.46 -9.13 -10.67
N LEU A 44 15.57 -8.54 -9.90
CA LEU A 44 14.17 -8.32 -10.27
C LEU A 44 13.94 -6.86 -10.73
N GLY A 45 12.86 -6.67 -11.48
CA GLY A 45 12.47 -5.34 -11.98
C GLY A 45 12.01 -4.40 -10.87
N GLN A 46 11.92 -3.12 -11.20
CA GLN A 46 11.43 -2.09 -10.29
C GLN A 46 9.93 -1.89 -10.47
N VAL A 47 9.27 -1.43 -9.40
CA VAL A 47 7.87 -1.02 -9.42
C VAL A 47 7.77 0.48 -9.26
N GLU A 48 6.75 1.07 -9.85
CA GLU A 48 6.52 2.51 -9.82
C GLU A 48 5.40 2.85 -8.83
N TYR A 49 5.66 3.86 -8.00
CA TYR A 49 4.66 4.36 -7.07
C TYR A 49 3.41 4.87 -7.80
N SER A 50 2.25 4.56 -7.26
CA SER A 50 0.97 5.07 -7.74
C SER A 50 0.12 5.57 -6.59
N ALA A 51 -0.25 6.84 -6.63
CA ALA A 51 -1.17 7.43 -5.66
C ALA A 51 -2.57 6.82 -5.78
N LYS A 52 -3.01 6.52 -6.99
CA LYS A 52 -4.29 5.85 -7.27
C LYS A 52 -4.36 4.49 -6.57
N TYR A 53 -3.34 3.66 -6.74
CA TYR A 53 -3.31 2.33 -6.13
C TYR A 53 -2.94 2.38 -4.64
N SER A 54 -2.32 3.45 -4.18
CA SER A 54 -2.13 3.69 -2.75
C SER A 54 -3.47 3.93 -2.05
N GLU A 55 -4.42 4.59 -2.71
CA GLU A 55 -5.76 4.76 -2.16
C GLU A 55 -6.51 3.43 -2.08
N VAL A 56 -6.37 2.58 -3.09
CA VAL A 56 -6.91 1.21 -3.05
C VAL A 56 -6.28 0.43 -1.88
N THR A 57 -4.97 0.52 -1.74
CA THR A 57 -4.24 -0.13 -0.63
C THR A 57 -4.74 0.37 0.72
N ARG A 58 -5.02 1.66 0.86
CA ARG A 58 -5.60 2.25 2.08
C ARG A 58 -6.97 1.66 2.40
N LYS A 59 -7.85 1.55 1.42
CA LYS A 59 -9.18 0.95 1.60
C LYS A 59 -9.06 -0.51 2.04
N LEU A 60 -8.15 -1.26 1.43
CA LEU A 60 -7.89 -2.65 1.81
C LEU A 60 -7.35 -2.75 3.24
N LEU A 61 -6.44 -1.86 3.63
CA LEU A 61 -5.89 -1.82 4.97
C LEU A 61 -6.95 -1.49 6.02
N VAL A 62 -7.80 -0.50 5.76
CA VAL A 62 -8.91 -0.15 6.66
C VAL A 62 -9.85 -1.34 6.83
N ASN A 63 -10.22 -1.99 5.75
CA ASN A 63 -11.08 -3.18 5.79
C ASN A 63 -10.44 -4.32 6.59
N TRP A 64 -9.14 -4.56 6.38
CA TRP A 64 -8.37 -5.56 7.13
C TRP A 64 -8.34 -5.23 8.63
N LEU A 65 -8.11 -3.97 8.98
CA LEU A 65 -8.08 -3.53 10.38
C LEU A 65 -9.43 -3.71 11.06
N GLU A 66 -10.53 -3.37 10.40
CA GLU A 66 -11.88 -3.59 10.93
C GLU A 66 -12.14 -5.08 11.21
N TRP A 67 -11.76 -5.93 10.29
CA TRP A 67 -11.88 -7.39 10.47
C TRP A 67 -10.99 -7.89 11.61
N HIS A 68 -9.75 -7.44 11.66
CA HIS A 68 -8.76 -7.85 12.67
C HIS A 68 -9.17 -7.41 14.07
N THR A 69 -9.73 -6.20 14.19
CA THR A 69 -10.17 -5.65 15.47
C THR A 69 -11.47 -6.27 15.95
N ASN A 70 -12.41 -6.53 15.05
CA ASN A 70 -13.76 -6.97 15.38
C ASN A 70 -13.96 -8.50 15.33
N GLY A 71 -12.91 -9.26 15.01
CA GLY A 71 -12.94 -10.72 15.07
C GLY A 71 -13.77 -11.38 13.97
N ASN A 72 -14.91 -11.95 14.30
CA ASN A 72 -15.64 -12.90 13.46
C ASN A 72 -16.48 -12.32 12.32
N GLN A 73 -16.16 -11.16 11.78
CA GLN A 73 -16.94 -10.56 10.68
C GLN A 73 -16.39 -10.91 9.30
N ASN A 74 -16.18 -12.20 9.05
CA ASN A 74 -15.60 -12.68 7.79
C ASN A 74 -16.44 -12.35 6.56
N THR A 75 -17.77 -12.41 6.66
CA THR A 75 -18.67 -12.10 5.54
C THR A 75 -18.54 -10.63 5.15
N LYS A 76 -18.62 -9.74 6.12
CA LYS A 76 -18.47 -8.29 5.89
C LYS A 76 -17.10 -7.96 5.29
N TYR A 77 -16.04 -8.58 5.81
CA TYR A 77 -14.69 -8.41 5.29
C TYR A 77 -14.61 -8.78 3.81
N ARG A 78 -15.16 -9.94 3.45
CA ARG A 78 -15.15 -10.43 2.08
C ARG A 78 -15.96 -9.54 1.13
N GLU A 79 -17.15 -9.15 1.54
CA GLU A 79 -18.00 -8.28 0.74
C GLU A 79 -17.35 -6.94 0.44
N GLU A 80 -16.73 -6.32 1.45
CA GLU A 80 -16.02 -5.06 1.26
C GLU A 80 -14.75 -5.25 0.41
N TYR A 81 -14.03 -6.34 0.60
CA TYR A 81 -12.88 -6.68 -0.23
C TYR A 81 -13.27 -6.80 -1.70
N GLU A 82 -14.34 -7.54 -1.99
CA GLU A 82 -14.85 -7.71 -3.37
C GLU A 82 -15.28 -6.37 -3.97
N LYS A 83 -15.90 -5.53 -3.19
CA LYS A 83 -16.31 -4.19 -3.62
C LYS A 83 -15.12 -3.29 -3.96
N ILE A 84 -14.09 -3.28 -3.10
CA ILE A 84 -12.88 -2.50 -3.34
C ILE A 84 -12.15 -3.01 -4.58
N THR A 85 -11.99 -4.32 -4.71
CA THR A 85 -11.28 -4.92 -5.85
C THR A 85 -12.04 -4.77 -7.16
N ALA A 86 -13.37 -4.68 -7.12
CA ALA A 86 -14.16 -4.41 -8.31
C ALA A 86 -13.86 -3.05 -8.95
N GLU A 87 -13.39 -2.08 -8.16
CA GLU A 87 -12.98 -0.76 -8.67
C GLU A 87 -11.75 -0.84 -9.58
N LEU A 88 -10.98 -1.91 -9.49
CA LEU A 88 -9.74 -2.08 -10.26
C LEU A 88 -9.99 -2.47 -11.73
N GLY A 89 -11.20 -2.97 -12.07
CA GLY A 89 -11.47 -3.44 -13.41
C GLY A 89 -10.55 -4.59 -13.83
N ASN A 90 -9.73 -4.36 -14.86
CA ASN A 90 -8.80 -5.37 -15.36
C ASN A 90 -7.45 -5.41 -14.63
N VAL A 91 -7.19 -4.46 -13.76
CA VAL A 91 -5.98 -4.41 -12.96
C VAL A 91 -6.01 -5.51 -11.89
N LYS A 92 -4.92 -6.23 -11.75
CA LYS A 92 -4.82 -7.33 -10.79
C LYS A 92 -3.93 -6.96 -9.61
N ILE A 93 -4.35 -7.37 -8.43
CA ILE A 93 -3.48 -7.33 -7.25
C ILE A 93 -2.56 -8.55 -7.33
N VAL A 94 -1.29 -8.28 -7.47
CA VAL A 94 -0.24 -9.32 -7.56
C VAL A 94 0.20 -9.74 -6.16
N VAL A 95 0.45 -8.75 -5.30
CA VAL A 95 0.71 -8.94 -3.87
C VAL A 95 -0.20 -7.99 -3.11
N GLY A 96 -0.97 -8.53 -2.18
CA GLY A 96 -1.95 -7.73 -1.47
C GLY A 96 -2.17 -8.16 -0.03
N LEU A 97 -3.09 -7.48 0.61
CA LEU A 97 -3.53 -7.76 1.96
C LEU A 97 -4.54 -8.91 1.94
N THR A 98 -4.16 -10.01 2.55
CA THR A 98 -5.07 -11.14 2.81
C THR A 98 -5.04 -11.47 4.31
N LYS A 99 -5.92 -12.37 4.74
CA LYS A 99 -5.92 -12.84 6.13
C LYS A 99 -4.61 -13.51 6.51
N ASP A 100 -3.97 -14.19 5.57
CA ASP A 100 -2.84 -15.07 5.84
C ASP A 100 -1.50 -14.49 5.39
N THR A 101 -1.50 -13.58 4.43
CA THR A 101 -0.28 -13.04 3.80
C THR A 101 -0.38 -11.54 3.59
N ALA A 102 -0.47 -10.78 4.66
CA ALA A 102 -0.49 -9.34 4.53
C ALA A 102 0.95 -8.80 4.58
N PRO A 103 1.42 -8.08 3.57
CA PRO A 103 2.63 -7.28 3.67
C PRO A 103 2.36 -6.07 4.55
N LEU A 104 2.16 -6.34 5.81
CA LEU A 104 1.71 -5.40 6.83
C LEU A 104 2.75 -5.29 7.92
N ALA A 105 3.04 -4.07 8.34
CA ALA A 105 3.83 -3.79 9.53
C ALA A 105 3.04 -2.88 10.46
N ALA A 106 3.23 -3.06 11.75
CA ALA A 106 2.61 -2.24 12.78
C ALA A 106 3.70 -1.69 13.71
N GLN A 107 3.57 -0.44 14.11
CA GLN A 107 4.51 0.22 15.01
C GLN A 107 3.78 1.12 15.99
N THR A 108 3.98 0.88 17.28
CA THR A 108 3.32 1.63 18.36
C THR A 108 3.98 2.98 18.63
N ASN A 109 5.31 3.05 18.57
CA ASN A 109 6.07 4.28 18.73
C ASN A 109 6.59 4.74 17.37
N TYR A 110 5.65 5.20 16.55
CA TYR A 110 5.94 5.51 15.17
C TYR A 110 6.93 6.66 15.01
N ASN A 111 7.94 6.42 14.19
CA ASN A 111 8.88 7.43 13.76
C ASN A 111 9.00 7.37 12.23
N PRO A 112 8.72 8.46 11.50
CA PRO A 112 8.82 8.48 10.04
C PRO A 112 10.15 7.97 9.49
N ALA A 113 11.25 8.24 10.18
CA ALA A 113 12.57 7.81 9.77
C ALA A 113 12.76 6.29 9.77
N THR A 114 11.92 5.55 10.48
CA THR A 114 12.01 4.08 10.57
C THR A 114 11.03 3.35 9.67
N ARG A 115 10.19 4.04 8.89
CA ARG A 115 9.22 3.39 7.97
C ARG A 115 9.91 2.42 7.02
N ALA A 116 11.03 2.83 6.45
CA ALA A 116 11.78 2.02 5.50
C ALA A 116 12.51 0.82 6.16
N SER A 117 12.53 0.74 7.49
CA SER A 117 13.14 -0.39 8.19
C SER A 117 12.26 -1.62 8.25
N PHE A 118 10.97 -1.49 7.92
CA PHE A 118 10.05 -2.61 7.90
C PHE A 118 10.50 -3.66 6.89
N LYS A 119 10.29 -4.92 7.23
CA LYS A 119 10.68 -6.04 6.37
C LYS A 119 9.59 -6.33 5.34
N TYR A 120 10.00 -6.45 4.09
CA TYR A 120 9.09 -6.73 2.97
C TYR A 120 9.38 -8.09 2.34
N ASP A 121 9.91 -9.04 3.10
CA ASP A 121 10.30 -10.35 2.57
C ASP A 121 9.13 -11.10 1.93
N SER A 122 7.92 -10.90 2.44
CA SER A 122 6.71 -11.51 1.88
C SER A 122 6.40 -11.06 0.45
N ILE A 123 6.82 -9.85 0.06
CA ILE A 123 6.64 -9.33 -1.30
C ILE A 123 7.45 -10.16 -2.30
N PHE A 124 8.60 -10.67 -1.88
CA PHE A 124 9.54 -11.41 -2.72
C PHE A 124 9.48 -12.90 -2.51
N ALA A 125 8.47 -13.41 -1.79
CA ALA A 125 8.33 -14.84 -1.51
C ALA A 125 8.21 -15.66 -2.81
N ASP A 126 7.56 -15.12 -3.82
CA ASP A 126 7.48 -15.70 -5.16
C ASP A 126 7.98 -14.67 -6.19
N PRO A 127 9.24 -14.78 -6.64
CA PRO A 127 9.79 -13.84 -7.61
C PRO A 127 9.03 -13.79 -8.93
N SER A 128 8.50 -14.91 -9.41
CA SER A 128 7.75 -14.92 -10.65
C SER A 128 6.44 -14.13 -10.56
N THR A 129 5.80 -14.16 -9.41
CA THR A 129 4.63 -13.33 -9.13
C THR A 129 5.01 -11.85 -9.03
N TYR A 130 6.10 -11.54 -8.33
CA TYR A 130 6.59 -10.16 -8.23
C TYR A 130 6.87 -9.54 -9.60
N GLU A 131 7.43 -10.31 -10.54
CA GLU A 131 7.77 -9.81 -11.88
C GLU A 131 6.54 -9.37 -12.71
N LEU A 132 5.34 -9.77 -12.33
CA LEU A 132 4.12 -9.29 -12.96
C LEU A 132 3.73 -7.88 -12.51
N ALA A 133 4.29 -7.41 -11.40
CA ALA A 133 3.95 -6.11 -10.83
C ALA A 133 4.62 -4.96 -11.57
N GLU A 134 3.87 -3.90 -11.78
CA GLU A 134 4.36 -2.66 -12.39
C GLU A 134 4.19 -1.47 -11.47
N LYS A 135 3.13 -1.47 -10.68
CA LYS A 135 2.79 -0.37 -9.77
C LYS A 135 2.78 -0.84 -8.33
N VAL A 136 3.15 0.06 -7.43
CA VAL A 136 3.09 -0.16 -5.99
C VAL A 136 2.20 0.88 -5.33
N GLY A 137 1.30 0.42 -4.47
CA GLY A 137 0.53 1.25 -3.57
C GLY A 137 1.04 1.08 -2.15
N VAL A 138 1.19 2.18 -1.43
CA VAL A 138 1.62 2.21 -0.03
C VAL A 138 0.60 3.00 0.77
N ALA A 139 0.19 2.46 1.90
CA ALA A 139 -0.75 3.12 2.78
C ALA A 139 -0.33 3.01 4.24
N PHE A 140 -0.65 4.06 5.00
CA PHE A 140 -0.44 4.12 6.43
C PHE A 140 -1.76 4.49 7.10
N VAL A 141 -2.12 3.77 8.14
CA VAL A 141 -3.31 4.06 8.95
C VAL A 141 -2.93 4.07 10.41
N THR A 142 -3.29 5.15 11.10
CA THR A 142 -3.07 5.28 12.54
C THR A 142 -4.37 4.96 13.25
N THR A 143 -4.32 3.99 14.16
CA THR A 143 -5.46 3.64 15.00
C THR A 143 -5.57 4.57 16.22
N SER A 144 -6.70 4.50 16.93
CA SER A 144 -6.97 5.39 18.06
C SER A 144 -5.97 5.27 19.21
N ASP A 145 -5.29 4.13 19.33
CA ASP A 145 -4.25 3.91 20.33
C ASP A 145 -2.86 4.42 19.91
N GLY A 146 -2.76 5.06 18.74
CA GLY A 146 -1.50 5.59 18.23
C GLY A 146 -0.65 4.60 17.46
N THR A 147 -1.12 3.37 17.27
CA THR A 147 -0.42 2.40 16.43
C THR A 147 -0.55 2.76 14.96
N VAL A 148 0.58 2.83 14.25
CA VAL A 148 0.62 3.05 12.81
C VAL A 148 0.76 1.70 12.11
N TYR A 149 -0.20 1.40 11.27
CA TYR A 149 -0.17 0.23 10.38
C TYR A 149 0.27 0.67 8.99
N GLN A 150 1.11 -0.14 8.38
CA GLN A 150 1.60 0.08 7.02
C GLN A 150 1.29 -1.12 6.16
N ALA A 151 0.77 -0.87 4.97
CA ALA A 151 0.53 -1.90 3.98
C ALA A 151 1.14 -1.52 2.63
N VAL A 152 1.56 -2.54 1.91
CA VAL A 152 2.06 -2.41 0.53
C VAL A 152 1.32 -3.42 -0.33
N CYS A 153 0.79 -2.96 -1.44
CA CYS A 153 0.20 -3.82 -2.46
C CYS A 153 0.90 -3.59 -3.80
N LEU A 154 1.06 -4.65 -4.56
CA LEU A 154 1.64 -4.62 -5.90
C LEU A 154 0.56 -4.94 -6.92
N PHE A 155 0.60 -4.23 -8.06
CA PHE A 155 -0.44 -4.29 -9.08
C PHE A 155 0.15 -4.57 -10.46
N ASP A 156 -0.51 -5.46 -11.18
CA ASP A 156 -0.33 -5.67 -12.61
C ASP A 156 -1.39 -4.85 -13.35
N VAL A 157 -0.95 -3.83 -14.09
CA VAL A 157 -1.84 -2.88 -14.79
C VAL A 157 -1.99 -3.21 -16.27
N ASN A 158 -1.38 -4.28 -16.71
CA ASN A 158 -1.53 -4.78 -18.10
C ASN A 158 -2.81 -5.63 -18.23
#